data_26f9c4e394a86c8806ba8f03bb0640f0
#
_entry.id   26f9c4e394a86c8806ba8f03bb0640f0
#
_cell.length_a   1.000
_cell.length_b   1.000
_cell.length_c   1.000
_cell.angle_alpha   90.00
_cell.angle_beta   90.00
_cell.angle_gamma   90.00
#
_symmetry.space_group_name_H-M   'P 1'
#
loop_
_entity.id
_entity.type
_entity.pdbx_description
1 polymer ?
#
loop_
_entity_poly.entity_id
_entity_poly.type
_entity_poly.pdbx_seq_one_letter_code
_entity_poly.pdbx_strand_id
1 'polypeptide(L)'
;MADEKKTTFADVEQKFHSMPLTKYEIPEALEAEWLSTAVADFELNLGCDLGYNEETREFSGKLKSIAVRTLAQMMYVSYLQRELSR
;
A
#
# COMPACT_ATOMS: atom_id res chain seq x y z
N MET A 1 -5.48 20.68 18.18
CA MET A 1 -5.78 20.43 17.02
C MET A 1 -4.74 19.88 16.19
N ALA A 2 -4.70 18.69 16.07
CA ALA A 2 -3.69 18.07 15.32
C ALA A 2 -3.98 18.21 13.85
N ASP A 3 -2.99 18.55 13.11
CA ASP A 3 -3.11 18.55 11.69
C ASP A 3 -3.08 17.10 11.26
N GLU A 4 -4.13 16.68 10.61
CA GLU A 4 -4.16 15.34 10.07
C GLU A 4 -3.32 15.31 8.81
N LYS A 5 -2.22 14.59 8.88
CA LYS A 5 -1.38 14.45 7.71
C LYS A 5 -2.03 13.48 6.74
N LYS A 6 -1.84 13.76 5.46
CA LYS A 6 -2.29 12.83 4.43
C LYS A 6 -1.55 11.51 4.59
N THR A 7 -2.25 10.42 4.35
CA THR A 7 -1.61 9.11 4.31
C THR A 7 -0.72 9.04 3.08
N THR A 8 0.46 8.45 3.22
CA THR A 8 1.42 8.37 2.12
C THR A 8 1.79 6.92 1.85
N PHE A 9 2.49 6.72 0.72
CA PHE A 9 3.05 5.41 0.41
C PHE A 9 3.91 4.89 1.57
N ALA A 10 4.69 5.79 2.20
CA ALA A 10 5.56 5.38 3.30
C ALA A 10 4.76 4.81 4.46
N ASP A 11 3.57 5.34 4.72
CA ASP A 11 2.72 4.83 5.79
C ASP A 11 2.27 3.40 5.52
N VAL A 12 1.86 3.13 4.27
CA VAL A 12 1.46 1.78 3.89
C VAL A 12 2.67 0.86 3.84
N GLU A 13 3.79 1.36 3.32
CA GLU A 13 5.03 0.60 3.24
C GLU A 13 5.49 0.15 4.63
N GLN A 14 5.39 1.04 5.60
CA GLN A 14 5.78 0.71 6.96
C GLN A 14 4.93 -0.44 7.51
N LYS A 15 3.64 -0.40 7.25
CA LYS A 15 2.75 -1.47 7.68
C LYS A 15 3.07 -2.76 6.94
N PHE A 16 3.37 -2.67 5.64
CA PHE A 16 3.75 -3.83 4.83
C PHE A 16 5.03 -4.46 5.38
N HIS A 17 6.02 -3.63 5.75
CA HIS A 17 7.28 -4.14 6.27
C HIS A 17 7.17 -4.74 7.66
N SER A 18 6.04 -4.53 8.34
CA SER A 18 5.80 -5.17 9.64
C SER A 18 5.33 -6.62 9.48
N MET A 19 5.05 -7.04 8.26
CA MET A 19 4.60 -8.40 7.98
C MET A 19 5.79 -9.31 7.73
N PRO A 20 5.62 -10.65 7.89
CA PRO A 20 6.74 -11.57 7.65
C PRO A 20 7.23 -11.51 6.21
N LEU A 21 8.47 -11.08 6.04
CA LEU A 21 9.10 -11.00 4.73
C LEU A 21 10.39 -11.80 4.78
N THR A 22 10.83 -12.22 3.59
CA THR A 22 12.12 -12.90 3.50
C THR A 22 13.22 -11.87 3.67
N LYS A 23 14.46 -12.34 3.71
CA LYS A 23 15.61 -11.45 3.87
C LYS A 23 15.97 -10.69 2.60
N TYR A 24 15.29 -11.00 1.49
CA TYR A 24 15.60 -10.32 0.24
C TYR A 24 15.13 -8.89 0.28
N GLU A 25 15.93 -8.02 -0.30
CA GLU A 25 15.52 -6.65 -0.45
C GLU A 25 14.50 -6.57 -1.57
N ILE A 26 13.45 -5.81 -1.34
CA ILE A 26 12.42 -5.60 -2.34
C ILE A 26 12.63 -4.20 -2.92
N PRO A 27 12.83 -4.08 -4.24
CA PRO A 27 12.99 -2.76 -4.83
C PRO A 27 11.80 -1.87 -4.53
N GLU A 28 12.08 -0.62 -4.18
CA GLU A 28 11.02 0.32 -3.85
C GLU A 28 10.05 0.52 -5.02
N ALA A 29 10.58 0.51 -6.24
CA ALA A 29 9.73 0.65 -7.42
C ALA A 29 8.71 -0.48 -7.52
N LEU A 30 9.10 -1.68 -7.11
CA LEU A 30 8.19 -2.81 -7.13
C LEU A 30 7.12 -2.67 -6.05
N GLU A 31 7.51 -2.21 -4.87
CA GLU A 31 6.55 -1.97 -3.80
C GLU A 31 5.55 -0.88 -4.21
N ALA A 32 6.03 0.16 -4.88
CA ALA A 32 5.14 1.22 -5.36
C ALA A 32 4.15 0.68 -6.38
N GLU A 33 4.60 -0.21 -7.25
CA GLU A 33 3.73 -0.85 -8.22
C GLU A 33 2.66 -1.70 -7.54
N TRP A 34 3.07 -2.45 -6.52
CA TRP A 34 2.12 -3.25 -5.76
C TRP A 34 1.09 -2.39 -5.06
N LEU A 35 1.50 -1.23 -4.53
CA LEU A 35 0.55 -0.34 -3.90
C LEU A 35 -0.42 0.24 -4.91
N SER A 36 0.06 0.64 -6.09
CA SER A 36 -0.82 1.15 -7.13
C SER A 36 -1.88 0.10 -7.50
N THR A 37 -1.47 -1.15 -7.64
CA THR A 37 -2.40 -2.24 -7.94
C THR A 37 -3.38 -2.44 -6.79
N ALA A 38 -2.89 -2.40 -5.56
CA ALA A 38 -3.74 -2.58 -4.39
C ALA A 38 -4.78 -1.46 -4.28
N VAL A 39 -4.37 -0.23 -4.56
CA VAL A 39 -5.29 0.89 -4.55
C VAL A 39 -6.40 0.70 -5.59
N ALA A 40 -6.02 0.30 -6.80
CA ALA A 40 -7.00 0.08 -7.86
C ALA A 40 -7.99 -1.01 -7.48
N ASP A 41 -7.49 -2.12 -6.93
CA ASP A 41 -8.36 -3.22 -6.52
C ASP A 41 -9.26 -2.81 -5.37
N PHE A 42 -8.72 -2.07 -4.41
CA PHE A 42 -9.48 -1.59 -3.27
C PHE A 42 -10.63 -0.71 -3.72
N GLU A 43 -10.33 0.23 -4.63
CA GLU A 43 -11.35 1.15 -5.12
C GLU A 43 -12.42 0.42 -5.92
N LEU A 44 -11.99 -0.54 -6.74
CA LEU A 44 -12.92 -1.30 -7.55
C LEU A 44 -13.87 -2.13 -6.70
N ASN A 45 -13.33 -2.82 -5.70
CA ASN A 45 -14.12 -3.72 -4.88
C ASN A 45 -15.06 -3.00 -3.92
N LEU A 46 -14.66 -1.83 -3.43
CA LEU A 46 -15.44 -1.10 -2.45
C LEU A 46 -16.19 0.10 -3.02
N GLY A 47 -15.95 0.39 -4.30
CA GLY A 47 -16.65 1.49 -4.96
C GLY A 47 -16.32 2.85 -4.38
N CYS A 48 -15.09 3.04 -3.94
CA CYS A 48 -14.66 4.31 -3.36
C CYS A 48 -13.43 4.84 -4.10
N ASP A 49 -13.09 6.09 -3.82
CA ASP A 49 -11.93 6.74 -4.43
C ASP A 49 -11.01 7.18 -3.32
N LEU A 50 -9.82 6.63 -3.29
CA LEU A 50 -8.85 6.95 -2.26
C LEU A 50 -8.01 8.18 -2.61
N GLY A 51 -8.06 8.63 -3.86
CA GLY A 51 -7.34 9.81 -4.28
C GLY A 51 -5.84 9.66 -4.21
N TYR A 52 -5.32 8.49 -4.53
CA TYR A 52 -3.88 8.26 -4.48
C TYR A 52 -3.19 8.89 -5.68
N ASN A 53 -2.14 9.68 -5.41
CA ASN A 53 -1.34 10.30 -6.45
C ASN A 53 -0.01 9.58 -6.55
N GLU A 54 0.23 8.91 -7.67
CA GLU A 54 1.44 8.11 -7.84
C GLU A 54 2.70 8.96 -7.96
N GLU A 55 2.56 10.20 -8.41
CA GLU A 55 3.71 11.07 -8.53
C GLU A 55 4.23 11.54 -7.18
N THR A 56 3.31 11.95 -6.30
CA THR A 56 3.68 12.41 -4.98
C THR A 56 3.70 11.29 -3.96
N ARG A 57 3.10 10.14 -4.32
CA ARG A 57 2.96 8.98 -3.45
C ARG A 57 2.18 9.33 -2.19
N GLU A 58 1.15 10.13 -2.36
CA GLU A 58 0.27 10.55 -1.26
C GLU A 58 -1.17 10.30 -1.62
N PHE A 59 -1.98 10.04 -0.60
CA PHE A 59 -3.42 9.97 -0.78
C PHE A 59 -4.00 11.37 -0.57
N SER A 60 -5.24 11.58 -1.02
CA SER A 60 -5.85 12.91 -0.93
C SER A 60 -6.15 13.32 0.50
N GLY A 61 -6.19 12.36 1.42
CA GLY A 61 -6.44 12.64 2.82
C GLY A 61 -5.89 11.54 3.69
N LYS A 62 -6.26 11.57 4.96
CA LYS A 62 -5.81 10.55 5.89
C LYS A 62 -6.75 9.34 5.82
N LEU A 63 -6.20 8.17 5.54
CA LEU A 63 -6.98 6.95 5.50
C LEU A 63 -7.13 6.38 6.91
N LYS A 64 -8.22 5.65 7.13
CA LYS A 64 -8.42 4.93 8.38
C LYS A 64 -7.37 3.83 8.47
N SER A 65 -7.00 3.47 9.69
CA SER A 65 -5.97 2.46 9.89
C SER A 65 -6.36 1.12 9.27
N ILE A 66 -7.66 0.80 9.25
CA ILE A 66 -8.10 -0.45 8.63
C ILE A 66 -7.84 -0.43 7.12
N ALA A 67 -8.00 0.74 6.49
CA ALA A 67 -7.73 0.86 5.06
C ALA A 67 -6.25 0.71 4.77
N VAL A 68 -5.38 1.35 5.57
CA VAL A 68 -3.94 1.23 5.42
C VAL A 68 -3.53 -0.23 5.57
N ARG A 69 -4.08 -0.90 6.58
CA ARG A 69 -3.75 -2.30 6.82
C ARG A 69 -4.20 -3.18 5.66
N THR A 70 -5.41 -2.92 5.14
CA THR A 70 -5.92 -3.70 4.01
C THR A 70 -5.04 -3.53 2.79
N LEU A 71 -4.63 -2.30 2.48
CA LEU A 71 -3.74 -2.05 1.35
C LEU A 71 -2.41 -2.76 1.54
N ALA A 72 -1.86 -2.72 2.75
CA ALA A 72 -0.60 -3.41 3.03
C ALA A 72 -0.75 -4.92 2.87
N GLN A 73 -1.88 -5.47 3.29
CA GLN A 73 -2.15 -6.90 3.11
C GLN A 73 -2.26 -7.27 1.64
N MET A 74 -2.86 -6.41 0.84
CA MET A 74 -2.94 -6.65 -0.60
C MET A 74 -1.56 -6.62 -1.25
N MET A 75 -0.69 -5.71 -0.79
CA MET A 75 0.70 -5.70 -1.24
C MET A 75 1.39 -7.00 -0.84
N TYR A 76 1.09 -7.50 0.36
CA TYR A 76 1.70 -8.72 0.85
C TYR A 76 1.29 -9.92 0.02
N VAL A 77 0.04 -9.95 -0.44
CA VAL A 77 -0.42 -11.00 -1.35
C VAL A 77 0.40 -10.97 -2.64
N SER A 78 0.62 -9.78 -3.19
CA SER A 78 1.45 -9.64 -4.39
C SER A 78 2.87 -10.15 -4.14
N TYR A 79 3.42 -9.82 -2.97
CA TYR A 79 4.74 -10.30 -2.58
C TYR A 79 4.78 -11.83 -2.54
N LEU A 80 3.78 -12.44 -1.92
CA LEU A 80 3.73 -13.90 -1.82
C LEU A 80 3.59 -14.54 -3.19
N GLN A 81 2.79 -13.96 -4.07
CA GLN A 81 2.64 -14.48 -5.42
C GLN A 81 3.97 -14.44 -6.18
N ARG A 82 4.73 -13.37 -5.99
CA ARG A 82 6.04 -13.28 -6.60
C ARG A 82 6.98 -14.36 -6.07
N GLU A 83 6.96 -14.57 -4.76
CA GLU A 83 7.84 -15.57 -4.16
C GLU A 83 7.47 -16.98 -4.61
N LEU A 84 6.19 -17.26 -4.77
CA LEU A 84 5.75 -18.58 -5.22
C LEU A 84 6.04 -18.82 -6.69
N SER A 85 6.22 -17.75 -7.47
CA SER A 85 6.51 -17.87 -8.89
C SER A 85 7.98 -18.04 -9.21
N ARG A 86 8.84 -17.95 -8.22
CA ARG A 86 10.29 -18.02 -8.43
C ARG A 86 10.87 -19.42 -8.42
#